data_1412ca754e716ea5ac95525c58a11ab7
#
_entry.id   1412ca754e716ea5ac95525c58a11ab7
#
_cell.length_a   1.000
_cell.length_b   1.000
_cell.length_c   1.000
_cell.angle_alpha   90.00
_cell.angle_beta   90.00
_cell.angle_gamma   90.00
#
_symmetry.space_group_name_H-M   'P 1'
#
loop_
_entity.id
_entity.type
_entity.pdbx_description
1 polymer ?
#
loop_
_entity_poly.entity_id
_entity_poly.type
_entity_poly.pdbx_seq_one_letter_code
_entity_poly.pdbx_strand_id
1 'polypeptide(L)'
;MGRIPGTWRSVAPLAPSFRGGTVLAMKATLAYTDVMSDATKQHRPRPFAEFMAALIFLTRLPIPWKGDWPADLDRRAMAWFPIVGALLGTVGGLCYWFLGIAGLSPLLAAIVTVAALTWLTGALHEDGLADMADGFGGGRDREAKLAIMKDSRVGTYGSMALILAVLARVGVLATLADPRTVALALIGAHAFSRGLLPLARLALPDARQQGLAARNGRPDSARALVAALIGFTLATTSLAKLHLDSGFVSLCVMAVSAGAIWVVAQLARRQIGGVTGDVLGAGQQMGEIGFLLALAAVIPASA
;
A
#
# COMPACT_ATOMS: atom_id res chain seq x y z
N MET A 1 57.92 -14.19 -5.66
CA MET A 1 58.56 -13.08 -6.37
C MET A 1 57.56 -12.51 -7.31
N GLY A 2 57.25 -11.22 -7.18
CA GLY A 2 56.29 -10.53 -8.04
C GLY A 2 55.67 -9.33 -7.30
N ARG A 3 56.26 -8.20 -7.45
CA ARG A 3 56.00 -6.93 -6.74
C ARG A 3 54.64 -6.35 -7.07
N ILE A 4 53.96 -5.83 -6.03
CA ILE A 4 52.85 -4.89 -6.12
C ILE A 4 53.47 -3.46 -6.25
N PRO A 5 53.10 -2.65 -7.24
CA PRO A 5 53.42 -1.23 -7.23
C PRO A 5 52.15 -0.37 -7.09
N GLY A 6 52.30 0.67 -6.29
CA GLY A 6 51.68 1.92 -6.61
C GLY A 6 50.80 2.57 -5.57
N THR A 7 51.45 3.26 -4.66
CA THR A 7 50.91 4.32 -3.78
C THR A 7 50.15 5.38 -4.56
N TRP A 8 48.90 5.60 -4.24
CA TRP A 8 48.14 6.77 -4.68
C TRP A 8 48.69 8.02 -4.05
N ARG A 9 49.44 8.79 -4.81
CA ARG A 9 49.82 10.18 -4.43
C ARG A 9 48.58 11.05 -4.61
N SER A 10 48.17 11.75 -3.57
CA SER A 10 47.24 12.86 -3.60
C SER A 10 47.75 13.94 -4.54
N VAL A 11 47.12 14.11 -5.68
CA VAL A 11 47.35 15.24 -6.59
C VAL A 11 46.45 16.37 -6.09
N ALA A 12 47.01 17.34 -5.42
CA ALA A 12 46.35 18.62 -5.21
C ALA A 12 46.12 19.29 -6.58
N PRO A 13 44.94 19.83 -6.87
CA PRO A 13 44.71 20.53 -8.10
C PRO A 13 45.50 21.86 -8.06
N LEU A 14 46.41 21.98 -9.00
CA LEU A 14 47.08 23.27 -9.33
C LEU A 14 45.97 24.25 -9.77
N ALA A 15 45.81 25.33 -9.03
CA ALA A 15 44.96 26.43 -9.43
C ALA A 15 45.52 27.10 -10.70
N PRO A 16 44.78 27.16 -11.82
CA PRO A 16 45.22 27.93 -12.98
C PRO A 16 44.98 29.42 -12.71
N SER A 17 46.05 30.20 -12.78
CA SER A 17 46.00 31.66 -12.80
C SER A 17 45.46 32.13 -14.16
N PHE A 18 44.12 32.31 -14.28
CA PHE A 18 43.50 32.89 -15.46
C PHE A 18 42.87 34.25 -15.10
N ARG A 19 43.43 35.33 -15.63
CA ARG A 19 42.77 36.63 -15.75
C ARG A 19 41.69 36.49 -16.85
N GLY A 20 40.51 36.10 -16.50
CA GLY A 20 39.35 35.81 -17.34
C GLY A 20 38.28 35.03 -16.60
N GLY A 21 38.54 34.67 -15.34
CA GLY A 21 37.76 33.68 -14.59
C GLY A 21 36.43 34.14 -13.95
N THR A 22 36.13 35.43 -13.93
CA THR A 22 34.93 35.91 -13.22
C THR A 22 33.62 35.54 -13.91
N VAL A 23 33.54 35.56 -15.22
CA VAL A 23 32.30 35.24 -15.93
C VAL A 23 32.04 33.73 -15.99
N LEU A 24 33.07 32.92 -16.12
CA LEU A 24 32.93 31.45 -16.14
C LEU A 24 32.62 30.89 -14.75
N ALA A 25 33.29 31.43 -13.71
CA ALA A 25 33.00 31.08 -12.33
C ALA A 25 31.60 31.53 -11.90
N MET A 26 31.16 32.71 -12.35
CA MET A 26 29.79 33.19 -12.08
C MET A 26 28.73 32.37 -12.80
N LYS A 27 28.97 31.94 -14.05
CA LYS A 27 28.07 31.01 -14.77
C LYS A 27 28.05 29.64 -14.14
N ALA A 28 29.18 29.10 -13.69
CA ALA A 28 29.24 27.82 -12.98
C ALA A 28 28.52 27.90 -11.61
N THR A 29 28.67 29.01 -10.87
CA THR A 29 27.96 29.24 -9.60
C THR A 29 26.46 29.41 -9.83
N LEU A 30 26.04 30.14 -10.85
CA LEU A 30 24.63 30.29 -11.22
C LEU A 30 24.03 28.95 -11.66
N ALA A 31 24.72 28.18 -12.49
CA ALA A 31 24.28 26.83 -12.89
C ALA A 31 24.22 25.89 -11.68
N TYR A 32 25.17 25.95 -10.75
CA TYR A 32 25.15 25.17 -9.52
C TYR A 32 24.02 25.60 -8.57
N THR A 33 23.76 26.91 -8.41
CA THR A 33 22.63 27.41 -7.62
C THR A 33 21.29 27.08 -8.27
N ASP A 34 21.17 27.08 -9.59
CA ASP A 34 19.96 26.67 -10.30
C ASP A 34 19.71 25.16 -10.15
N VAL A 35 20.74 24.33 -10.29
CA VAL A 35 20.64 22.88 -10.06
C VAL A 35 20.29 22.57 -8.59
N MET A 36 20.92 23.29 -7.63
CA MET A 36 20.60 23.13 -6.21
C MET A 36 19.23 23.70 -5.86
N SER A 37 18.79 24.79 -6.51
CA SER A 37 17.44 25.34 -6.31
C SER A 37 16.35 24.45 -6.91
N ASP A 38 16.61 23.79 -8.03
CA ASP A 38 15.70 22.79 -8.61
C ASP A 38 15.66 21.50 -7.79
N ALA A 39 16.80 21.05 -7.27
CA ALA A 39 16.84 19.92 -6.33
C ALA A 39 16.09 20.23 -5.02
N THR A 40 16.16 21.46 -4.51
CA THR A 40 15.41 21.90 -3.32
C THR A 40 13.93 22.15 -3.62
N LYS A 41 13.57 22.57 -4.81
CA LYS A 41 12.15 22.69 -5.24
C LYS A 41 11.46 21.35 -5.35
N GLN A 42 12.17 20.30 -5.79
CA GLN A 42 11.64 18.93 -5.84
C GLN A 42 11.34 18.33 -4.45
N HIS A 43 12.00 18.83 -3.39
CA HIS A 43 11.85 18.30 -2.03
C HIS A 43 10.83 19.03 -1.15
N ARG A 44 10.15 20.07 -1.66
CA ARG A 44 9.10 20.74 -0.85
C ARG A 44 7.91 19.81 -0.67
N PRO A 45 7.41 19.61 0.57
CA PRO A 45 6.21 18.84 0.81
C PRO A 45 5.03 19.48 0.08
N ARG A 46 4.31 18.67 -0.68
CA ARG A 46 3.08 19.07 -1.40
C ARG A 46 1.95 18.16 -0.93
N PRO A 47 1.47 18.33 0.31
CA PRO A 47 0.57 17.35 0.95
C PRO A 47 -0.71 17.11 0.15
N PHE A 48 -1.27 18.13 -0.46
CA PHE A 48 -2.45 17.99 -1.31
C PHE A 48 -2.17 17.17 -2.58
N ALA A 49 -1.03 17.41 -3.25
CA ALA A 49 -0.65 16.64 -4.43
C ALA A 49 -0.33 15.18 -4.08
N GLU A 50 0.33 14.94 -2.95
CA GLU A 50 0.62 13.60 -2.43
C GLU A 50 -0.67 12.84 -2.11
N PHE A 51 -1.63 13.48 -1.45
CA PHE A 51 -2.96 12.92 -1.18
C PHE A 51 -3.73 12.61 -2.48
N MET A 52 -3.74 13.53 -3.43
CA MET A 52 -4.39 13.31 -4.73
C MET A 52 -3.75 12.15 -5.49
N ALA A 53 -2.42 12.03 -5.49
CA ALA A 53 -1.71 10.91 -6.10
C ALA A 53 -2.07 9.57 -5.43
N ALA A 54 -2.17 9.54 -4.09
CA ALA A 54 -2.64 8.35 -3.37
C ALA A 54 -4.07 7.98 -3.75
N LEU A 55 -4.96 8.97 -3.88
CA LEU A 55 -6.35 8.76 -4.25
C LEU A 55 -6.48 8.25 -5.70
N ILE A 56 -5.74 8.84 -6.65
CA ILE A 56 -5.68 8.38 -8.05
C ILE A 56 -5.14 6.95 -8.13
N PHE A 57 -4.10 6.63 -7.35
CA PHE A 57 -3.49 5.30 -7.36
C PHE A 57 -4.40 4.22 -6.77
N LEU A 58 -5.10 4.52 -5.68
CA LEU A 58 -5.91 3.54 -4.94
C LEU A 58 -7.37 3.46 -5.39
N THR A 59 -7.80 4.33 -6.31
CA THR A 59 -9.19 4.37 -6.77
C THR A 59 -9.27 4.57 -8.29
N ARG A 60 -10.43 4.27 -8.86
CA ARG A 60 -10.74 4.56 -10.27
C ARG A 60 -11.46 5.90 -10.46
N LEU A 61 -11.42 6.77 -9.47
CA LEU A 61 -12.03 8.09 -9.60
C LEU A 61 -11.36 8.88 -10.73
N PRO A 62 -12.13 9.46 -11.65
CA PRO A 62 -11.60 10.23 -12.78
C PRO A 62 -11.14 11.61 -12.33
N ILE A 63 -10.10 11.66 -11.53
CA ILE A 63 -9.53 12.91 -11.01
C ILE A 63 -8.57 13.49 -12.04
N PRO A 64 -8.86 14.66 -12.62
CA PRO A 64 -7.97 15.27 -13.59
C PRO A 64 -6.70 15.78 -12.90
N TRP A 65 -5.56 15.29 -13.35
CA TRP A 65 -4.27 15.82 -12.92
C TRP A 65 -3.83 16.93 -13.87
N LYS A 66 -3.53 18.09 -13.32
CA LYS A 66 -2.99 19.23 -14.09
C LYS A 66 -1.56 19.51 -13.64
N GLY A 67 -0.63 19.52 -14.60
CA GLY A 67 0.80 19.79 -14.37
C GLY A 67 1.67 18.54 -14.38
N ASP A 68 2.94 18.72 -14.05
CA ASP A 68 3.95 17.65 -14.07
C ASP A 68 3.69 16.65 -12.94
N TRP A 69 3.97 15.37 -13.21
CA TRP A 69 3.99 14.30 -12.22
C TRP A 69 5.43 14.12 -11.74
N PRO A 70 5.79 14.64 -10.55
CA PRO A 70 7.15 14.51 -10.04
C PRO A 70 7.55 13.04 -9.85
N ALA A 71 8.78 12.69 -10.22
CA ALA A 71 9.26 11.30 -10.15
C ALA A 71 9.23 10.67 -8.73
N ASP A 72 9.21 11.52 -7.69
CA ASP A 72 9.14 11.08 -6.29
C ASP A 72 7.72 11.13 -5.71
N LEU A 73 6.72 11.56 -6.48
CA LEU A 73 5.36 11.77 -5.98
C LEU A 73 4.73 10.46 -5.51
N ASP A 74 4.84 9.37 -6.28
CA ASP A 74 4.25 8.08 -5.94
C ASP A 74 4.76 7.53 -4.61
N ARG A 75 6.08 7.58 -4.38
CA ARG A 75 6.66 7.13 -3.11
C ARG A 75 6.26 8.01 -1.92
N ARG A 76 6.03 9.32 -2.15
CA ARG A 76 5.59 10.27 -1.13
C ARG A 76 4.10 10.10 -0.83
N ALA A 77 3.31 9.78 -1.84
CA ALA A 77 1.89 9.51 -1.74
C ALA A 77 1.57 8.32 -0.82
N MET A 78 2.51 7.36 -0.65
CA MET A 78 2.30 6.21 0.22
C MET A 78 2.01 6.59 1.68
N ALA A 79 2.46 7.76 2.17
CA ALA A 79 2.12 8.25 3.50
C ALA A 79 0.60 8.50 3.68
N TRP A 80 -0.13 8.72 2.58
CA TRP A 80 -1.56 9.01 2.57
C TRP A 80 -2.44 7.78 2.39
N PHE A 81 -1.86 6.60 2.16
CA PHE A 81 -2.59 5.35 1.94
C PHE A 81 -3.59 5.02 3.06
N PRO A 82 -3.28 5.18 4.36
CA PRO A 82 -4.25 4.92 5.43
C PRO A 82 -5.42 5.91 5.43
N ILE A 83 -5.20 7.18 5.04
CA ILE A 83 -6.28 8.17 4.93
C ILE A 83 -7.23 7.80 3.79
N VAL A 84 -6.69 7.44 2.61
CA VAL A 84 -7.51 6.96 1.49
C VAL A 84 -8.22 5.65 1.89
N GLY A 85 -7.56 4.77 2.63
CA GLY A 85 -8.18 3.58 3.21
C GLY A 85 -9.39 3.91 4.09
N ALA A 86 -9.24 4.85 5.02
CA ALA A 86 -10.36 5.30 5.87
C ALA A 86 -11.52 5.89 5.05
N LEU A 87 -11.22 6.65 3.99
CA LEU A 87 -12.25 7.17 3.08
C LEU A 87 -12.98 6.04 2.36
N LEU A 88 -12.26 5.03 1.86
CA LEU A 88 -12.86 3.84 1.25
C LEU A 88 -13.75 3.09 2.25
N GLY A 89 -13.26 2.87 3.48
CA GLY A 89 -14.05 2.26 4.55
C GLY A 89 -15.31 3.07 4.89
N THR A 90 -15.21 4.41 4.89
CA THR A 90 -16.36 5.30 5.09
C THR A 90 -17.38 5.16 3.97
N VAL A 91 -16.94 5.16 2.70
CA VAL A 91 -17.82 4.95 1.55
C VAL A 91 -18.50 3.60 1.63
N GLY A 92 -17.77 2.53 1.98
CA GLY A 92 -18.35 1.20 2.19
C GLY A 92 -19.39 1.18 3.31
N GLY A 93 -19.08 1.80 4.45
CA GLY A 93 -19.99 1.91 5.59
C GLY A 93 -21.28 2.66 5.24
N LEU A 94 -21.16 3.77 4.52
CA LEU A 94 -22.32 4.53 4.02
C LEU A 94 -23.14 3.71 3.01
N CYS A 95 -22.48 3.02 2.10
CA CYS A 95 -23.13 2.13 1.14
C CYS A 95 -23.96 1.05 1.90
N TYR A 96 -23.35 0.37 2.84
CA TYR A 96 -24.02 -0.65 3.65
C TYR A 96 -25.22 -0.07 4.41
N TRP A 97 -25.04 1.08 5.02
CA TRP A 97 -26.10 1.76 5.79
C TRP A 97 -27.30 2.16 4.91
N PHE A 98 -27.04 2.76 3.73
CA PHE A 98 -28.11 3.12 2.78
C PHE A 98 -28.88 1.91 2.27
N LEU A 99 -28.17 0.80 1.98
CA LEU A 99 -28.80 -0.44 1.55
C LEU A 99 -29.71 -1.04 2.65
N GLY A 100 -29.28 -0.95 3.92
CA GLY A 100 -30.11 -1.34 5.05
C GLY A 100 -31.38 -0.49 5.18
N ILE A 101 -31.29 0.83 5.02
CA ILE A 101 -32.46 1.71 4.99
C ILE A 101 -33.40 1.36 3.83
N ALA A 102 -32.83 0.97 2.67
CA ALA A 102 -33.61 0.52 1.52
C ALA A 102 -34.28 -0.86 1.71
N GLY A 103 -34.10 -1.49 2.89
CA GLY A 103 -34.74 -2.76 3.24
C GLY A 103 -33.99 -4.01 2.78
N LEU A 104 -32.74 -3.91 2.33
CA LEU A 104 -31.96 -5.08 1.98
C LEU A 104 -31.51 -5.84 3.23
N SER A 105 -31.52 -7.17 3.15
CA SER A 105 -30.97 -8.01 4.22
C SER A 105 -29.46 -7.75 4.39
N PRO A 106 -28.88 -8.03 5.58
CA PRO A 106 -27.45 -7.87 5.84
C PRO A 106 -26.55 -8.54 4.80
N LEU A 107 -26.94 -9.73 4.34
CA LEU A 107 -26.19 -10.46 3.30
C LEU A 107 -26.19 -9.72 1.96
N LEU A 108 -27.34 -9.24 1.51
CA LEU A 108 -27.43 -8.51 0.24
C LEU A 108 -26.72 -7.16 0.30
N ALA A 109 -26.84 -6.45 1.43
CA ALA A 109 -26.11 -5.21 1.68
C ALA A 109 -24.59 -5.45 1.67
N ALA A 110 -24.11 -6.54 2.26
CA ALA A 110 -22.69 -6.92 2.26
C ALA A 110 -22.18 -7.21 0.85
N ILE A 111 -22.93 -7.99 0.06
CA ILE A 111 -22.57 -8.31 -1.34
C ILE A 111 -22.40 -7.03 -2.16
N VAL A 112 -23.41 -6.14 -2.12
CA VAL A 112 -23.38 -4.89 -2.89
C VAL A 112 -22.25 -3.96 -2.40
N THR A 113 -22.03 -3.88 -1.10
CA THR A 113 -20.95 -3.07 -0.51
C THR A 113 -19.57 -3.55 -0.95
N VAL A 114 -19.30 -4.86 -0.88
CA VAL A 114 -18.02 -5.44 -1.33
C VAL A 114 -17.84 -5.22 -2.83
N ALA A 115 -18.89 -5.42 -3.65
CA ALA A 115 -18.84 -5.16 -5.08
C ALA A 115 -18.56 -3.68 -5.39
N ALA A 116 -19.22 -2.75 -4.70
CA ALA A 116 -19.01 -1.31 -4.87
C ALA A 116 -17.58 -0.88 -4.51
N LEU A 117 -17.02 -1.39 -3.41
CA LEU A 117 -15.62 -1.11 -3.01
C LEU A 117 -14.63 -1.69 -4.01
N THR A 118 -14.83 -2.93 -4.47
CA THR A 118 -13.99 -3.55 -5.49
C THR A 118 -14.04 -2.76 -6.82
N TRP A 119 -15.22 -2.31 -7.22
CA TRP A 119 -15.37 -1.46 -8.41
C TRP A 119 -14.68 -0.09 -8.23
N LEU A 120 -14.84 0.55 -7.07
CA LEU A 120 -14.24 1.86 -6.76
C LEU A 120 -12.71 1.80 -6.75
N THR A 121 -12.12 0.72 -6.24
CA THR A 121 -10.67 0.51 -6.21
C THR A 121 -10.14 -0.08 -7.53
N GLY A 122 -11.04 -0.48 -8.44
CA GLY A 122 -10.69 -1.12 -9.70
C GLY A 122 -10.08 -2.50 -9.53
N ALA A 123 -10.41 -3.18 -8.44
CA ALA A 123 -9.90 -4.50 -8.07
C ALA A 123 -8.36 -4.56 -7.96
N LEU A 124 -7.69 -3.42 -7.72
CA LEU A 124 -6.22 -3.31 -7.71
C LEU A 124 -5.55 -4.33 -6.79
N HIS A 125 -6.11 -4.54 -5.60
CA HIS A 125 -5.52 -5.42 -4.60
C HIS A 125 -6.01 -6.87 -4.77
N GLU A 126 -7.22 -7.05 -5.24
CA GLU A 126 -7.80 -8.34 -5.60
C GLU A 126 -7.00 -8.98 -6.75
N ASP A 127 -6.67 -8.19 -7.78
CA ASP A 127 -5.83 -8.60 -8.90
C ASP A 127 -4.45 -9.09 -8.39
N GLY A 128 -3.80 -8.30 -7.53
CA GLY A 128 -2.55 -8.72 -6.91
C GLY A 128 -2.66 -10.01 -6.07
N LEU A 129 -3.80 -10.24 -5.38
CA LEU A 129 -4.04 -11.49 -4.67
C LEU A 129 -4.17 -12.68 -5.63
N ALA A 130 -4.89 -12.51 -6.74
CA ALA A 130 -5.07 -13.53 -7.75
C ALA A 130 -3.73 -13.87 -8.42
N ASP A 131 -2.98 -12.87 -8.87
CA ASP A 131 -1.70 -13.04 -9.53
C ASP A 131 -0.68 -13.74 -8.62
N MET A 132 -0.61 -13.33 -7.35
CA MET A 132 0.25 -13.98 -6.37
C MET A 132 -0.16 -15.44 -6.13
N ALA A 133 -1.47 -15.72 -6.01
CA ALA A 133 -1.97 -17.08 -5.81
C ALA A 133 -1.66 -17.98 -7.00
N ASP A 134 -1.87 -17.51 -8.22
CA ASP A 134 -1.56 -18.26 -9.44
C ASP A 134 -0.05 -18.46 -9.60
N GLY A 135 0.74 -17.42 -9.38
CA GLY A 135 2.19 -17.52 -9.47
C GLY A 135 2.77 -18.51 -8.47
N PHE A 136 2.33 -18.43 -7.21
CA PHE A 136 2.88 -19.26 -6.14
C PHE A 136 2.35 -20.71 -6.18
N GLY A 137 1.12 -20.91 -6.64
CA GLY A 137 0.51 -22.23 -6.79
C GLY A 137 0.94 -22.96 -8.08
N GLY A 138 1.13 -22.20 -9.18
CA GLY A 138 1.40 -22.78 -10.51
C GLY A 138 2.86 -22.82 -10.93
N GLY A 139 3.71 -21.89 -10.45
CA GLY A 139 5.11 -21.80 -10.85
C GLY A 139 6.02 -22.78 -10.08
N ARG A 140 6.91 -23.49 -10.79
CA ARG A 140 7.86 -24.43 -10.19
C ARG A 140 9.09 -23.74 -9.59
N ASP A 141 9.54 -22.69 -10.22
CA ASP A 141 10.71 -21.90 -9.82
C ASP A 141 10.37 -20.40 -9.79
N ARG A 142 11.34 -19.59 -9.37
CA ARG A 142 11.16 -18.14 -9.22
C ARG A 142 10.77 -17.45 -10.54
N GLU A 143 11.40 -17.84 -11.63
CA GLU A 143 11.20 -17.26 -12.96
C GLU A 143 9.79 -17.61 -13.48
N ALA A 144 9.38 -18.84 -13.36
CA ALA A 144 8.04 -19.30 -13.74
C ALA A 144 6.95 -18.61 -12.90
N LYS A 145 7.15 -18.44 -11.58
CA LYS A 145 6.22 -17.70 -10.71
C LYS A 145 6.06 -16.26 -11.16
N LEU A 146 7.16 -15.55 -11.37
CA LEU A 146 7.14 -14.15 -11.83
C LEU A 146 6.55 -14.01 -13.25
N ALA A 147 6.69 -15.03 -14.11
CA ALA A 147 6.09 -15.05 -15.45
C ALA A 147 4.56 -15.20 -15.35
N ILE A 148 4.08 -16.13 -14.52
CA ILE A 148 2.64 -16.34 -14.27
C ILE A 148 2.02 -15.06 -13.70
N MET A 149 2.62 -14.46 -12.67
CA MET A 149 2.17 -13.19 -12.07
C MET A 149 2.16 -11.98 -13.03
N LYS A 150 2.67 -12.12 -14.24
CA LYS A 150 2.66 -11.10 -15.29
C LYS A 150 1.66 -11.41 -16.38
N ASP A 151 1.11 -12.60 -16.41
CA ASP A 151 0.09 -13.02 -17.36
C ASP A 151 -1.27 -12.40 -16.93
N SER A 152 -1.98 -11.79 -17.85
CA SER A 152 -3.29 -11.18 -17.59
C SER A 152 -4.44 -12.19 -17.43
N ARG A 153 -4.16 -13.48 -17.58
CA ARG A 153 -5.16 -14.55 -17.44
C ARG A 153 -5.19 -15.06 -16.00
N VAL A 154 -6.39 -15.08 -15.42
CA VAL A 154 -6.59 -15.63 -14.08
C VAL A 154 -6.65 -17.16 -14.18
N GLY A 155 -5.82 -17.83 -13.37
CA GLY A 155 -5.79 -19.28 -13.25
C GLY A 155 -6.70 -19.82 -12.14
N THR A 156 -6.59 -21.10 -11.87
CA THR A 156 -7.43 -21.76 -10.87
C THR A 156 -7.14 -21.31 -9.44
N TYR A 157 -5.86 -21.12 -9.09
CA TYR A 157 -5.48 -20.67 -7.74
C TYR A 157 -5.93 -19.23 -7.49
N GLY A 158 -5.76 -18.34 -8.48
CA GLY A 158 -6.24 -16.96 -8.41
C GLY A 158 -7.75 -16.88 -8.30
N SER A 159 -8.48 -17.67 -9.12
CA SER A 159 -9.94 -17.74 -9.02
C SER A 159 -10.41 -18.20 -7.65
N MET A 160 -9.82 -19.24 -7.09
CA MET A 160 -10.15 -19.72 -5.74
C MET A 160 -9.83 -18.69 -4.66
N ALA A 161 -8.67 -18.02 -4.77
CA ALA A 161 -8.27 -16.96 -3.83
C ALA A 161 -9.27 -15.80 -3.83
N LEU A 162 -9.72 -15.36 -5.02
CA LEU A 162 -10.73 -14.31 -5.17
C LEU A 162 -12.08 -14.71 -4.57
N ILE A 163 -12.57 -15.93 -4.89
CA ILE A 163 -13.83 -16.44 -4.35
C ILE A 163 -13.79 -16.45 -2.82
N LEU A 164 -12.74 -17.04 -2.23
CA LEU A 164 -12.60 -17.12 -0.79
C LEU A 164 -12.46 -15.74 -0.14
N ALA A 165 -11.73 -14.80 -0.76
CA ALA A 165 -11.58 -13.43 -0.27
C ALA A 165 -12.91 -12.67 -0.29
N VAL A 166 -13.70 -12.80 -1.35
CA VAL A 166 -15.03 -12.17 -1.44
C VAL A 166 -15.99 -12.79 -0.44
N LEU A 167 -16.04 -14.13 -0.34
CA LEU A 167 -16.90 -14.83 0.61
C LEU A 167 -16.56 -14.47 2.05
N ALA A 168 -15.27 -14.37 2.42
CA ALA A 168 -14.84 -13.97 3.76
C ALA A 168 -15.32 -12.55 4.08
N ARG A 169 -15.11 -11.58 3.20
CA ARG A 169 -15.55 -10.19 3.41
C ARG A 169 -17.08 -10.09 3.51
N VAL A 170 -17.80 -10.68 2.57
CA VAL A 170 -19.28 -10.70 2.57
C VAL A 170 -19.80 -11.38 3.83
N GLY A 171 -19.25 -12.56 4.17
CA GLY A 171 -19.65 -13.31 5.37
C GLY A 171 -19.47 -12.51 6.64
N VAL A 172 -18.31 -11.85 6.82
CA VAL A 172 -18.07 -11.01 7.99
C VAL A 172 -19.04 -9.83 8.07
N LEU A 173 -19.20 -9.07 6.98
CA LEU A 173 -20.10 -7.91 7.00
C LEU A 173 -21.55 -8.31 7.26
N ALA A 174 -21.99 -9.46 6.71
CA ALA A 174 -23.33 -10.01 6.98
C ALA A 174 -23.49 -10.45 8.42
N THR A 175 -22.45 -11.01 9.04
CA THR A 175 -22.44 -11.44 10.45
C THR A 175 -22.46 -10.26 11.43
N LEU A 176 -21.68 -9.21 11.14
CA LEU A 176 -21.67 -7.98 11.94
C LEU A 176 -23.03 -7.27 11.91
N ALA A 177 -23.73 -7.33 10.79
CA ALA A 177 -25.09 -6.89 10.52
C ALA A 177 -25.41 -5.42 10.88
N ASP A 178 -24.98 -4.91 12.04
CA ASP A 178 -25.24 -3.53 12.47
C ASP A 178 -24.46 -2.53 11.59
N PRO A 179 -25.13 -1.54 10.96
CA PRO A 179 -24.49 -0.62 10.01
C PRO A 179 -23.36 0.22 10.64
N ARG A 180 -23.48 0.59 11.92
CA ARG A 180 -22.42 1.34 12.63
C ARG A 180 -21.18 0.47 12.84
N THR A 181 -21.38 -0.76 13.25
CA THR A 181 -20.32 -1.76 13.45
C THR A 181 -19.62 -2.06 12.14
N VAL A 182 -20.37 -2.28 11.06
CA VAL A 182 -19.82 -2.50 9.71
C VAL A 182 -19.00 -1.29 9.24
N ALA A 183 -19.51 -0.07 9.41
CA ALA A 183 -18.79 1.14 9.02
C ALA A 183 -17.45 1.28 9.76
N LEU A 184 -17.45 1.10 11.10
CA LEU A 184 -16.25 1.18 11.91
C LEU A 184 -15.25 0.05 11.58
N ALA A 185 -15.75 -1.17 11.33
CA ALA A 185 -14.94 -2.30 10.88
C ALA A 185 -14.24 -2.01 9.55
N LEU A 186 -14.98 -1.50 8.57
CA LEU A 186 -14.43 -1.14 7.25
C LEU A 186 -13.41 0.00 7.36
N ILE A 187 -13.69 1.08 8.11
CA ILE A 187 -12.75 2.17 8.31
C ILE A 187 -11.44 1.66 8.92
N GLY A 188 -11.52 0.89 10.00
CA GLY A 188 -10.36 0.34 10.68
C GLY A 188 -9.55 -0.61 9.78
N ALA A 189 -10.21 -1.57 9.14
CA ALA A 189 -9.57 -2.57 8.28
C ALA A 189 -8.88 -1.95 7.07
N HIS A 190 -9.56 -1.06 6.35
CA HIS A 190 -9.01 -0.38 5.18
C HIS A 190 -7.86 0.59 5.53
N ALA A 191 -7.97 1.33 6.64
CA ALA A 191 -6.92 2.24 7.08
C ALA A 191 -5.68 1.48 7.56
N PHE A 192 -5.86 0.46 8.39
CA PHE A 192 -4.76 -0.29 8.98
C PHE A 192 -3.99 -1.10 7.95
N SER A 193 -4.68 -1.89 7.12
CA SER A 193 -4.04 -2.71 6.09
C SER A 193 -3.22 -1.85 5.12
N ARG A 194 -3.75 -0.71 4.65
CA ARG A 194 -3.03 0.20 3.76
C ARG A 194 -1.93 0.99 4.46
N GLY A 195 -2.08 1.29 5.74
CA GLY A 195 -1.05 1.94 6.55
C GLY A 195 0.22 1.11 6.72
N LEU A 196 0.10 -0.22 6.68
CA LEU A 196 1.24 -1.13 6.79
C LEU A 196 1.96 -1.40 5.47
N LEU A 197 1.35 -1.11 4.31
CA LEU A 197 1.95 -1.38 3.00
C LEU A 197 3.31 -0.68 2.78
N PRO A 198 3.49 0.60 3.17
CA PRO A 198 4.79 1.25 3.03
C PRO A 198 5.90 0.59 3.85
N LEU A 199 5.58 0.04 5.03
CA LEU A 199 6.55 -0.74 5.83
C LEU A 199 6.87 -2.07 5.15
N ALA A 200 5.87 -2.78 4.63
CA ALA A 200 6.08 -4.01 3.87
C ALA A 200 6.95 -3.76 2.62
N ARG A 201 6.73 -2.61 1.94
CA ARG A 201 7.53 -2.18 0.78
C ARG A 201 8.99 -1.91 1.15
N LEU A 202 9.27 -1.38 2.34
CA LEU A 202 10.63 -1.14 2.83
C LEU A 202 11.34 -2.44 3.24
N ALA A 203 10.60 -3.38 3.83
CA ALA A 203 11.16 -4.58 4.44
C ALA A 203 11.74 -5.59 3.41
N LEU A 204 11.31 -5.51 2.14
CA LEU A 204 11.68 -6.46 1.11
C LEU A 204 12.40 -5.81 -0.08
N PRO A 205 13.39 -6.48 -0.68
CA PRO A 205 13.97 -6.06 -1.95
C PRO A 205 12.94 -6.19 -3.09
N ASP A 206 13.18 -5.52 -4.22
CA ASP A 206 12.39 -5.71 -5.42
C ASP A 206 12.61 -7.10 -5.99
N ALA A 207 11.54 -7.87 -6.22
CA ALA A 207 11.63 -9.18 -6.84
C ALA A 207 11.95 -9.09 -8.36
N ARG A 208 11.62 -7.97 -9.00
CA ARG A 208 11.90 -7.67 -10.41
C ARG A 208 12.22 -6.18 -10.59
N GLN A 209 13.05 -5.86 -11.58
CA GLN A 209 13.42 -4.46 -11.86
C GLN A 209 12.34 -3.65 -12.58
N GLN A 210 11.32 -4.31 -13.11
CA GLN A 210 10.20 -3.71 -13.84
C GLN A 210 8.88 -4.00 -13.14
N GLY A 211 7.91 -3.07 -13.24
CA GLY A 211 6.58 -3.19 -12.65
C GLY A 211 6.23 -2.01 -11.73
N LEU A 212 4.99 -1.97 -11.24
CA LEU A 212 4.47 -0.86 -10.43
C LEU A 212 5.31 -0.57 -9.19
N ALA A 213 5.68 -1.60 -8.42
CA ALA A 213 6.48 -1.42 -7.21
C ALA A 213 7.86 -0.82 -7.49
N ALA A 214 8.53 -1.25 -8.57
CA ALA A 214 9.83 -0.71 -8.97
C ALA A 214 9.71 0.74 -9.50
N ARG A 215 8.67 1.03 -10.28
CA ARG A 215 8.40 2.38 -10.81
C ARG A 215 8.08 3.39 -9.73
N ASN A 216 7.23 3.03 -8.78
CA ASN A 216 6.81 3.90 -7.69
C ASN A 216 7.93 4.13 -6.65
N GLY A 217 9.01 3.37 -6.73
CA GLY A 217 10.14 3.48 -5.83
C GLY A 217 9.84 2.97 -4.41
N ARG A 218 10.76 3.25 -3.48
CA ARG A 218 10.61 2.91 -2.05
C ARG A 218 10.31 4.19 -1.28
N PRO A 219 9.31 4.17 -0.38
CA PRO A 219 9.10 5.29 0.53
C PRO A 219 10.33 5.47 1.44
N ASP A 220 10.54 6.66 1.96
CA ASP A 220 11.48 6.83 3.07
C ASP A 220 10.89 6.25 4.36
N SER A 221 11.78 5.90 5.31
CA SER A 221 11.37 5.26 6.57
C SER A 221 10.45 6.13 7.42
N ALA A 222 10.64 7.45 7.39
CA ALA A 222 9.79 8.39 8.14
C ALA A 222 8.36 8.39 7.59
N ARG A 223 8.17 8.41 6.25
CA ARG A 223 6.84 8.35 5.63
C ARG A 223 6.16 7.01 5.84
N ALA A 224 6.91 5.91 5.78
CA ALA A 224 6.38 4.59 6.07
C ALA A 224 5.91 4.47 7.53
N LEU A 225 6.68 5.02 8.47
CA LEU A 225 6.29 5.08 9.87
C LEU A 225 5.05 5.97 10.08
N VAL A 226 5.01 7.16 9.45
CA VAL A 226 3.83 8.05 9.51
C VAL A 226 2.58 7.34 8.98
N ALA A 227 2.67 6.65 7.85
CA ALA A 227 1.54 5.87 7.33
C ALA A 227 1.08 4.80 8.33
N ALA A 228 2.01 4.05 8.90
CA ALA A 228 1.69 3.01 9.90
C ALA A 228 1.05 3.61 11.17
N LEU A 229 1.56 4.74 11.66
CA LEU A 229 1.00 5.44 12.83
C LEU A 229 -0.41 5.98 12.55
N ILE A 230 -0.64 6.58 11.39
CA ILE A 230 -1.98 7.04 10.99
C ILE A 230 -2.95 5.85 10.90
N GLY A 231 -2.54 4.77 10.22
CA GLY A 231 -3.34 3.55 10.10
C GLY A 231 -3.67 2.93 11.45
N PHE A 232 -2.68 2.85 12.35
CA PHE A 232 -2.84 2.37 13.73
C PHE A 232 -3.83 3.25 14.51
N THR A 233 -3.68 4.57 14.47
CA THR A 233 -4.54 5.51 15.18
C THR A 233 -6.00 5.43 14.69
N LEU A 234 -6.20 5.37 13.37
CA LEU A 234 -7.54 5.25 12.79
C LEU A 234 -8.20 3.91 13.17
N ALA A 235 -7.46 2.80 13.10
CA ALA A 235 -7.95 1.49 13.52
C ALA A 235 -8.30 1.47 15.01
N THR A 236 -7.40 1.95 15.88
CA THR A 236 -7.63 2.02 17.33
C THR A 236 -8.86 2.87 17.65
N THR A 237 -9.00 4.03 17.00
CA THR A 237 -10.17 4.90 17.19
C THR A 237 -11.47 4.23 16.76
N SER A 238 -11.44 3.51 15.62
CA SER A 238 -12.60 2.77 15.13
C SER A 238 -13.00 1.65 16.10
N LEU A 239 -12.03 0.85 16.56
CA LEU A 239 -12.26 -0.26 17.50
C LEU A 239 -12.72 0.25 18.88
N ALA A 240 -12.17 1.36 19.38
CA ALA A 240 -12.59 1.96 20.64
C ALA A 240 -14.07 2.40 20.61
N LYS A 241 -14.57 2.85 19.46
CA LYS A 241 -15.99 3.20 19.30
C LYS A 241 -16.94 2.00 19.24
N LEU A 242 -16.42 0.79 19.10
CA LEU A 242 -17.17 -0.46 19.19
C LEU A 242 -17.30 -0.97 20.63
N HIS A 243 -16.75 -0.22 21.62
CA HIS A 243 -16.80 -0.58 23.02
C HIS A 243 -16.33 -2.01 23.32
N LEU A 244 -15.29 -2.45 22.60
CA LEU A 244 -14.62 -3.71 22.91
C LEU A 244 -14.01 -3.60 24.30
N ASP A 245 -14.28 -4.58 25.17
CA ASP A 245 -14.06 -4.54 26.62
C ASP A 245 -12.62 -4.27 27.06
N SER A 246 -11.64 -4.34 26.14
CA SER A 246 -10.24 -3.99 26.44
C SER A 246 -9.46 -3.52 25.22
N GLY A 247 -8.49 -2.63 25.46
CA GLY A 247 -7.48 -2.26 24.46
C GLY A 247 -6.64 -3.46 23.98
N PHE A 248 -6.55 -4.52 24.79
CA PHE A 248 -5.88 -5.77 24.42
C PHE A 248 -6.59 -6.47 23.24
N VAL A 249 -7.92 -6.53 23.25
CA VAL A 249 -8.70 -7.11 22.14
C VAL A 249 -8.44 -6.32 20.84
N SER A 250 -8.43 -5.00 20.92
CA SER A 250 -8.08 -4.15 19.77
C SER A 250 -6.67 -4.44 19.23
N LEU A 251 -5.69 -4.65 20.12
CA LEU A 251 -4.33 -5.04 19.73
C LEU A 251 -4.31 -6.43 19.09
N CYS A 252 -5.07 -7.40 19.58
CA CYS A 252 -5.17 -8.73 18.98
C CYS A 252 -5.73 -8.67 17.56
N VAL A 253 -6.79 -7.90 17.31
CA VAL A 253 -7.37 -7.70 15.97
C VAL A 253 -6.32 -7.13 15.01
N MET A 254 -5.61 -6.09 15.42
CA MET A 254 -4.56 -5.48 14.62
C MET A 254 -3.35 -6.42 14.43
N ALA A 255 -3.00 -7.22 15.43
CA ALA A 255 -1.92 -8.20 15.34
C ALA A 255 -2.22 -9.32 14.34
N VAL A 256 -3.47 -9.80 14.26
CA VAL A 256 -3.89 -10.76 13.23
C VAL A 256 -3.75 -10.16 11.84
N SER A 257 -4.20 -8.93 11.63
CA SER A 257 -4.05 -8.21 10.35
C SER A 257 -2.58 -8.04 9.95
N ALA A 258 -1.75 -7.54 10.87
CA ALA A 258 -0.32 -7.36 10.64
C ALA A 258 0.40 -8.70 10.39
N GLY A 259 0.02 -9.74 11.12
CA GLY A 259 0.51 -11.10 10.96
C GLY A 259 0.20 -11.67 9.57
N ALA A 260 -1.01 -11.44 9.05
CA ALA A 260 -1.40 -11.86 7.72
C ALA A 260 -0.53 -11.16 6.64
N ILE A 261 -0.31 -9.85 6.74
CA ILE A 261 0.59 -9.10 5.85
C ILE A 261 2.02 -9.64 5.94
N TRP A 262 2.49 -9.90 7.15
CA TRP A 262 3.84 -10.46 7.37
C TRP A 262 4.00 -11.85 6.76
N VAL A 263 2.99 -12.74 6.88
CA VAL A 263 3.00 -14.07 6.25
C VAL A 263 3.12 -13.94 4.74
N VAL A 264 2.34 -13.07 4.10
CA VAL A 264 2.43 -12.79 2.66
C VAL A 264 3.83 -12.30 2.29
N ALA A 265 4.39 -11.38 3.05
CA ALA A 265 5.74 -10.86 2.84
C ALA A 265 6.82 -11.96 2.96
N GLN A 266 6.71 -12.84 3.96
CA GLN A 266 7.65 -13.97 4.13
C GLN A 266 7.53 -15.01 3.02
N LEU A 267 6.31 -15.30 2.57
CA LEU A 267 6.09 -16.20 1.41
C LEU A 267 6.74 -15.61 0.16
N ALA A 268 6.53 -14.32 -0.11
CA ALA A 268 7.14 -13.63 -1.25
C ALA A 268 8.68 -13.65 -1.17
N ARG A 269 9.23 -13.36 0.01
CA ARG A 269 10.69 -13.42 0.23
C ARG A 269 11.25 -14.80 -0.09
N ARG A 270 10.57 -15.88 0.35
CA ARG A 270 11.02 -17.25 0.14
C ARG A 270 10.83 -17.72 -1.29
N GLN A 271 9.74 -17.35 -1.96
CA GLN A 271 9.36 -17.91 -3.24
C GLN A 271 9.88 -17.11 -4.44
N ILE A 272 9.95 -15.76 -4.33
CA ILE A 272 10.40 -14.91 -5.43
C ILE A 272 11.53 -13.95 -5.04
N GLY A 273 12.04 -14.06 -3.82
CA GLY A 273 13.18 -13.29 -3.33
C GLY A 273 12.87 -11.83 -2.98
N GLY A 274 11.61 -11.38 -3.02
CA GLY A 274 11.29 -9.97 -2.76
C GLY A 274 9.83 -9.60 -3.00
N VAL A 275 9.56 -8.31 -3.23
CA VAL A 275 8.23 -7.74 -3.37
C VAL A 275 7.94 -7.33 -4.82
N THR A 276 6.68 -7.53 -5.25
CA THR A 276 6.07 -6.94 -6.44
C THR A 276 4.86 -6.10 -6.02
N GLY A 277 4.22 -5.40 -6.97
CA GLY A 277 2.93 -4.75 -6.73
C GLY A 277 1.87 -5.75 -6.28
N ASP A 278 1.88 -6.93 -6.89
CA ASP A 278 0.91 -8.00 -6.63
C ASP A 278 1.04 -8.54 -5.20
N VAL A 279 2.29 -8.68 -4.71
CA VAL A 279 2.56 -9.06 -3.30
C VAL A 279 2.03 -8.01 -2.33
N LEU A 280 2.16 -6.70 -2.65
CA LEU A 280 1.59 -5.65 -1.81
C LEU A 280 0.06 -5.68 -1.85
N GLY A 281 -0.54 -5.93 -3.02
CA GLY A 281 -1.98 -6.11 -3.17
C GLY A 281 -2.51 -7.30 -2.37
N ALA A 282 -1.86 -8.47 -2.51
CA ALA A 282 -2.17 -9.65 -1.72
C ALA A 282 -2.03 -9.40 -0.20
N GLY A 283 -0.96 -8.71 0.21
CA GLY A 283 -0.74 -8.31 1.59
C GLY A 283 -1.86 -7.43 2.13
N GLN A 284 -2.31 -6.45 1.34
CA GLN A 284 -3.43 -5.59 1.70
C GLN A 284 -4.72 -6.41 1.89
N GLN A 285 -5.07 -7.28 0.93
CA GLN A 285 -6.26 -8.12 1.00
C GLN A 285 -6.25 -9.05 2.22
N MET A 286 -5.15 -9.74 2.43
CA MET A 286 -5.00 -10.67 3.57
C MET A 286 -5.01 -9.92 4.91
N GLY A 287 -4.42 -8.71 4.96
CA GLY A 287 -4.46 -7.85 6.15
C GLY A 287 -5.87 -7.34 6.44
N GLU A 288 -6.61 -6.91 5.43
CA GLU A 288 -8.00 -6.47 5.55
C GLU A 288 -8.91 -7.60 6.01
N ILE A 289 -8.83 -8.76 5.36
CA ILE A 289 -9.61 -9.96 5.72
C ILE A 289 -9.26 -10.43 7.14
N GLY A 290 -7.97 -10.47 7.47
CA GLY A 290 -7.51 -10.85 8.82
C GLY A 290 -8.07 -9.92 9.91
N PHE A 291 -8.09 -8.61 9.65
CA PHE A 291 -8.70 -7.63 10.56
C PHE A 291 -10.20 -7.90 10.75
N LEU A 292 -10.93 -8.06 9.65
CA LEU A 292 -12.38 -8.27 9.66
C LEU A 292 -12.76 -9.59 10.34
N LEU A 293 -12.07 -10.69 10.05
CA LEU A 293 -12.31 -11.99 10.68
C LEU A 293 -12.01 -11.97 12.18
N ALA A 294 -10.87 -11.36 12.57
CA ALA A 294 -10.51 -11.24 13.97
C ALA A 294 -11.53 -10.39 14.75
N LEU A 295 -12.04 -9.33 14.13
CA LEU A 295 -13.07 -8.49 14.73
C LEU A 295 -14.39 -9.25 14.88
N ALA A 296 -14.84 -9.98 13.86
CA ALA A 296 -16.05 -10.78 13.93
C ALA A 296 -15.97 -11.90 14.99
N ALA A 297 -14.78 -12.42 15.26
CA ALA A 297 -14.58 -13.45 16.29
C ALA A 297 -14.73 -12.90 17.73
N VAL A 298 -14.59 -11.60 17.94
CA VAL A 298 -14.65 -10.98 19.27
C VAL A 298 -15.93 -10.15 19.51
N ILE A 299 -16.67 -9.82 18.47
CA ILE A 299 -17.98 -9.19 18.58
C ILE A 299 -19.03 -10.30 18.71
N PRO A 300 -19.85 -10.31 19.79
CA PRO A 300 -20.93 -11.26 19.91
C PRO A 300 -21.86 -11.16 18.70
N ALA A 301 -22.22 -12.31 18.12
CA ALA A 301 -23.26 -12.34 17.11
C ALA A 301 -24.54 -11.74 17.73
N SER A 302 -25.08 -10.69 17.10
CA SER A 302 -26.38 -10.17 17.51
C SER A 302 -27.41 -11.29 17.31
N ALA A 303 -27.98 -11.77 18.45
CA ALA A 303 -29.01 -12.78 18.46
C ALA A 303 -30.29 -12.29 17.75
#